data_3b8b34f35d4a778dc843f5579fece00f
#
_entry.id   3b8b34f35d4a778dc843f5579fece00f
#
_cell.length_a   1.000
_cell.length_b   1.000
_cell.length_c   1.000
_cell.angle_alpha   90.00
_cell.angle_beta   90.00
_cell.angle_gamma   90.00
#
_symmetry.space_group_name_H-M   'P 1'
#
loop_
_entity.id
_entity.type
_entity.pdbx_description
1 polymer ?
#
loop_
_entity_poly.entity_id
_entity_poly.type
_entity_poly.pdbx_seq_one_letter_code
_entity_poly.pdbx_strand_id
1 'polypeptide(L)'
;LGLQAENRGWVLGNTTEPFALIDFLVRNREALEGVEIIQDQSEEVFVLEPVESFVSVEEEGMDWFELKGMVKVGEFEIQFSKLRNHIVSGERIYEMEDGRMVLLPEELFAQYGELLRRSEKGDRMLVRRSLMGIMTDHFASPRNLQHSLMDLEELPKGVNAELRDYQKVGYSWLVKLYQKNFGGCMADDMGLGKTLQFLTFFRRIYPYKETETTKSKSTDWCYTTNQPSLFDQVGIGNEAEKAICVQPTDEVKPATLVVLPTSLLFNWVNEKNKFVPSLTHYVHAGEKRVQSPQVGKIFAHYNLIFTTYGILRKDVEYLKNYKFECVVFDESQNLKNPGSQIYKSALLLEASH
;
A
#
# COMPACT_ATOMS: atom_id res chain seq x y z
N LEU A 1 15.07 -28.82 -32.68
CA LEU A 1 15.33 -28.93 -31.25
C LEU A 1 16.66 -28.31 -30.79
N GLY A 2 17.57 -27.83 -31.67
CA GLY A 2 18.86 -27.23 -31.30
C GLY A 2 19.98 -28.24 -31.00
N LEU A 3 19.71 -29.53 -31.02
CA LEU A 3 20.70 -30.59 -30.93
C LEU A 3 21.48 -30.72 -32.24
N GLN A 4 22.79 -30.78 -32.17
CA GLN A 4 23.67 -31.02 -33.30
C GLN A 4 24.30 -32.38 -33.17
N ALA A 5 24.34 -33.17 -34.30
CA ALA A 5 24.95 -34.46 -34.30
C ALA A 5 26.48 -34.32 -34.34
N GLU A 6 27.17 -34.91 -33.40
CA GLU A 6 28.62 -35.09 -33.39
C GLU A 6 29.00 -36.56 -33.49
N ASN A 7 30.26 -36.84 -33.81
CA ASN A 7 30.78 -38.17 -34.21
C ASN A 7 30.39 -39.37 -33.29
N ARG A 8 29.88 -39.15 -32.10
CA ARG A 8 29.45 -40.19 -31.15
C ARG A 8 28.19 -39.83 -30.34
N GLY A 9 27.43 -38.80 -30.71
CA GLY A 9 26.24 -38.40 -29.98
C GLY A 9 25.63 -37.11 -30.46
N TRP A 10 24.83 -36.49 -29.60
CA TRP A 10 24.18 -35.23 -29.82
C TRP A 10 24.66 -34.24 -28.80
N VAL A 11 25.01 -33.05 -29.21
CA VAL A 11 25.38 -31.92 -28.34
C VAL A 11 24.43 -30.75 -28.52
N LEU A 12 24.18 -30.00 -27.49
CA LEU A 12 23.46 -28.74 -27.58
C LEU A 12 24.38 -27.70 -28.22
N GLY A 13 24.02 -27.24 -29.43
CA GLY A 13 24.90 -26.33 -30.17
C GLY A 13 25.08 -24.99 -29.49
N ASN A 14 26.33 -24.51 -29.44
CA ASN A 14 26.75 -23.15 -29.08
C ASN A 14 26.29 -22.60 -27.69
N THR A 15 26.19 -23.42 -26.66
CA THR A 15 25.92 -22.92 -25.34
C THR A 15 27.13 -23.08 -24.42
N THR A 16 27.49 -22.00 -23.71
CA THR A 16 28.51 -21.99 -22.67
C THR A 16 27.85 -21.95 -21.26
N GLU A 17 26.51 -22.04 -21.23
CA GLU A 17 25.79 -21.97 -19.96
C GLU A 17 25.84 -23.31 -19.21
N PRO A 18 26.21 -23.30 -17.93
CA PRO A 18 26.12 -24.49 -17.12
C PRO A 18 24.66 -24.98 -17.08
N PHE A 19 24.47 -26.29 -17.18
CA PHE A 19 23.16 -26.96 -17.12
C PHE A 19 22.21 -26.73 -18.35
N ALA A 20 22.69 -26.10 -19.44
CA ALA A 20 21.85 -25.86 -20.61
C ALA A 20 21.24 -27.15 -21.19
N LEU A 21 21.95 -28.27 -21.09
CA LEU A 21 21.44 -29.58 -21.54
C LEU A 21 20.26 -30.04 -20.67
N ILE A 22 20.36 -29.86 -19.34
CA ILE A 22 19.30 -30.26 -18.41
C ILE A 22 18.08 -29.39 -18.61
N ASP A 23 18.24 -28.05 -18.69
CA ASP A 23 17.16 -27.13 -19.04
C ASP A 23 16.47 -27.51 -20.35
N PHE A 24 17.26 -27.89 -21.36
CA PHE A 24 16.74 -28.34 -22.65
C PHE A 24 15.92 -29.63 -22.51
N LEU A 25 16.42 -30.63 -21.78
CA LEU A 25 15.74 -31.90 -21.59
C LEU A 25 14.42 -31.72 -20.85
N VAL A 26 14.42 -30.91 -19.77
CA VAL A 26 13.22 -30.62 -18.98
C VAL A 26 12.17 -29.87 -19.82
N ARG A 27 12.56 -28.81 -20.53
CA ARG A 27 11.63 -28.02 -21.37
C ARG A 27 11.04 -28.73 -22.54
N ASN A 28 11.76 -29.72 -23.11
CA ASN A 28 11.32 -30.46 -24.27
C ASN A 28 10.88 -31.89 -23.94
N ARG A 29 10.52 -32.17 -22.70
CA ARG A 29 10.16 -33.52 -22.22
C ARG A 29 9.07 -34.17 -23.06
N GLU A 30 8.02 -33.42 -23.40
CA GLU A 30 6.93 -33.93 -24.28
C GLU A 30 7.42 -34.29 -25.69
N ALA A 31 8.32 -33.48 -26.25
CA ALA A 31 8.89 -33.74 -27.58
C ALA A 31 9.88 -34.94 -27.60
N LEU A 32 10.35 -35.36 -26.45
CA LEU A 32 11.24 -36.47 -26.20
C LEU A 32 10.49 -37.74 -25.75
N GLU A 33 9.18 -37.76 -25.84
CA GLU A 33 8.38 -38.92 -25.52
C GLU A 33 8.82 -40.14 -26.37
N GLY A 34 9.16 -41.25 -25.70
CA GLY A 34 9.71 -42.45 -26.34
C GLY A 34 11.25 -42.48 -26.47
N VAL A 35 11.96 -41.44 -26.01
CA VAL A 35 13.42 -41.44 -25.91
C VAL A 35 13.82 -41.84 -24.50
N GLU A 36 14.60 -42.91 -24.36
CA GLU A 36 15.18 -43.32 -23.09
C GLU A 36 16.41 -42.47 -22.78
N ILE A 37 16.36 -41.75 -21.67
CA ILE A 37 17.47 -40.91 -21.19
C ILE A 37 18.16 -41.65 -20.04
N ILE A 38 19.43 -42.02 -20.24
CA ILE A 38 20.25 -42.73 -19.25
C ILE A 38 21.26 -41.76 -18.69
N GLN A 39 21.25 -41.57 -17.37
CA GLN A 39 22.23 -40.76 -16.62
C GLN A 39 23.26 -41.72 -15.97
N ASP A 40 24.53 -41.33 -15.92
CA ASP A 40 25.54 -42.11 -15.22
C ASP A 40 25.31 -41.98 -13.70
N GLN A 41 25.08 -43.09 -13.01
CA GLN A 41 24.79 -43.13 -11.60
C GLN A 41 26.03 -42.89 -10.71
N SER A 42 27.22 -42.81 -11.31
CA SER A 42 28.44 -42.43 -10.60
C SER A 42 28.63 -40.93 -10.42
N GLU A 43 27.77 -40.13 -11.09
CA GLU A 43 27.75 -38.67 -11.03
C GLU A 43 26.41 -38.17 -10.42
N GLU A 44 26.25 -36.83 -10.37
CA GLU A 44 24.99 -36.20 -9.93
C GLU A 44 23.82 -36.57 -10.85
N VAL A 45 22.78 -37.17 -10.32
CA VAL A 45 21.60 -37.58 -11.06
C VAL A 45 20.53 -36.49 -10.97
N PHE A 46 20.17 -35.92 -12.11
CA PHE A 46 19.15 -34.87 -12.18
C PHE A 46 17.73 -35.43 -12.43
N VAL A 47 16.76 -34.83 -11.74
CA VAL A 47 15.35 -35.06 -12.04
C VAL A 47 14.96 -34.26 -13.27
N LEU A 48 14.54 -34.97 -14.35
CA LEU A 48 14.23 -34.38 -15.67
C LEU A 48 12.72 -34.10 -15.85
N GLU A 49 11.99 -33.91 -14.74
CA GLU A 49 10.58 -33.59 -14.75
C GLU A 49 10.38 -32.07 -14.66
N PRO A 50 9.28 -31.54 -15.23
CA PRO A 50 8.95 -30.11 -15.12
C PRO A 50 8.80 -29.68 -13.67
N VAL A 51 9.26 -28.47 -13.37
CA VAL A 51 9.14 -27.85 -12.06
C VAL A 51 7.94 -26.91 -12.10
N GLU A 52 6.92 -27.19 -11.30
CA GLU A 52 5.72 -26.39 -11.16
C GLU A 52 5.67 -25.77 -9.77
N SER A 53 5.41 -24.46 -9.69
CA SER A 53 5.30 -23.76 -8.40
C SER A 53 3.85 -23.39 -8.10
N PHE A 54 3.40 -23.76 -6.89
CA PHE A 54 2.09 -23.42 -6.36
C PHE A 54 2.31 -22.60 -5.09
N VAL A 55 2.35 -21.27 -5.23
CA VAL A 55 2.56 -20.36 -4.10
C VAL A 55 1.30 -19.54 -3.89
N SER A 56 0.80 -19.54 -2.68
CA SER A 56 -0.33 -18.73 -2.22
C SER A 56 0.13 -17.68 -1.21
N VAL A 57 -0.68 -16.65 -1.08
CA VAL A 57 -0.47 -15.55 -0.14
C VAL A 57 -1.61 -15.57 0.86
N GLU A 58 -1.29 -15.69 2.13
CA GLU A 58 -2.26 -15.61 3.22
C GLU A 58 -2.02 -14.35 4.05
N GLU A 59 -3.09 -13.70 4.51
CA GLU A 59 -2.98 -12.54 5.39
C GLU A 59 -2.56 -12.98 6.80
N GLU A 60 -1.52 -12.33 7.34
CA GLU A 60 -1.03 -12.58 8.69
C GLU A 60 -0.99 -11.27 9.48
N GLY A 61 -2.06 -11.00 10.22
CA GLY A 61 -2.21 -9.76 10.96
C GLY A 61 -2.37 -8.51 10.07
N MET A 62 -2.07 -7.31 10.62
CA MET A 62 -2.32 -6.06 9.91
C MET A 62 -1.24 -5.68 8.89
N ASP A 63 0.01 -6.10 9.09
CA ASP A 63 1.17 -5.60 8.33
C ASP A 63 1.90 -6.66 7.50
N TRP A 64 1.50 -7.92 7.59
CA TRP A 64 2.21 -9.03 7.02
C TRP A 64 1.35 -9.94 6.16
N PHE A 65 1.98 -10.53 5.17
CA PHE A 65 1.50 -11.69 4.42
C PHE A 65 2.44 -12.86 4.65
N GLU A 66 1.89 -14.06 4.75
CA GLU A 66 2.65 -15.29 4.72
C GLU A 66 2.60 -15.90 3.33
N LEU A 67 3.79 -16.18 2.76
CA LEU A 67 3.91 -16.95 1.53
C LEU A 67 3.93 -18.42 1.89
N LYS A 68 2.92 -19.15 1.44
CA LYS A 68 2.83 -20.60 1.59
C LYS A 68 2.82 -21.24 0.21
N GLY A 69 3.50 -22.35 0.09
CA GLY A 69 3.45 -23.05 -1.18
C GLY A 69 4.31 -24.28 -1.24
N MET A 70 4.18 -24.95 -2.36
CA MET A 70 4.94 -26.12 -2.73
C MET A 70 5.46 -25.96 -4.14
N VAL A 71 6.63 -26.55 -4.37
CA VAL A 71 7.18 -26.75 -5.71
C VAL A 71 7.08 -28.23 -6.01
N LYS A 72 6.40 -28.55 -7.11
CA LYS A 72 6.19 -29.92 -7.55
C LYS A 72 7.16 -30.24 -8.66
N VAL A 73 7.82 -31.38 -8.55
CA VAL A 73 8.77 -31.90 -9.53
C VAL A 73 8.41 -33.37 -9.79
N GLY A 74 7.63 -33.63 -10.84
CA GLY A 74 7.05 -34.96 -11.07
C GLY A 74 6.17 -35.39 -9.89
N GLU A 75 6.55 -36.49 -9.22
CA GLU A 75 5.85 -37.02 -8.03
C GLU A 75 6.32 -36.38 -6.69
N PHE A 76 7.35 -35.54 -6.72
CA PHE A 76 7.94 -34.96 -5.53
C PHE A 76 7.37 -33.60 -5.23
N GLU A 77 7.18 -33.34 -3.94
CA GLU A 77 6.70 -32.06 -3.42
C GLU A 77 7.74 -31.46 -2.47
N ILE A 78 8.23 -30.26 -2.80
CA ILE A 78 9.21 -29.54 -2.01
C ILE A 78 8.50 -28.32 -1.41
N GLN A 79 8.55 -28.15 -0.08
CA GLN A 79 8.02 -26.95 0.55
C GLN A 79 8.77 -25.71 0.04
N PHE A 80 8.04 -24.70 -0.40
CA PHE A 80 8.61 -23.48 -0.96
C PHE A 80 9.58 -22.78 0.01
N SER A 81 9.34 -22.89 1.31
CA SER A 81 10.22 -22.37 2.36
C SER A 81 11.63 -22.98 2.34
N LYS A 82 11.78 -24.24 1.96
CA LYS A 82 13.10 -24.90 1.84
C LYS A 82 13.93 -24.31 0.69
N LEU A 83 13.28 -23.77 -0.36
CA LEU A 83 13.95 -23.19 -1.52
C LEU A 83 14.36 -21.72 -1.32
N ARG A 84 13.95 -21.09 -0.23
CA ARG A 84 14.22 -19.69 0.04
C ARG A 84 15.70 -19.31 -0.12
N ASN A 85 16.57 -20.08 0.50
CA ASN A 85 18.02 -19.77 0.48
C ASN A 85 18.59 -19.89 -0.92
N HIS A 86 18.23 -20.91 -1.68
CA HIS A 86 18.63 -21.12 -3.07
C HIS A 86 18.16 -19.97 -3.97
N ILE A 87 16.88 -19.57 -3.84
CA ILE A 87 16.32 -18.47 -4.61
C ILE A 87 17.00 -17.12 -4.27
N VAL A 88 17.29 -16.87 -3.00
CA VAL A 88 17.95 -15.62 -2.56
C VAL A 88 19.41 -15.58 -2.96
N SER A 89 20.15 -16.73 -2.91
CA SER A 89 21.55 -16.82 -3.31
C SER A 89 21.74 -16.88 -4.82
N GLY A 90 20.70 -17.23 -5.58
CA GLY A 90 20.78 -17.46 -7.02
C GLY A 90 21.29 -18.87 -7.38
N GLU A 91 21.31 -19.80 -6.42
CA GLU A 91 21.77 -21.17 -6.62
C GLU A 91 20.66 -22.02 -7.25
N ARG A 92 20.87 -22.46 -8.48
CA ARG A 92 19.85 -23.17 -9.27
C ARG A 92 19.73 -24.65 -8.96
N ILE A 93 20.73 -25.25 -8.28
CA ILE A 93 20.72 -26.67 -7.96
C ILE A 93 20.16 -26.86 -6.56
N TYR A 94 19.17 -27.74 -6.44
CA TYR A 94 18.62 -28.17 -5.16
C TYR A 94 18.81 -29.67 -5.01
N GLU A 95 19.49 -30.10 -3.94
CA GLU A 95 19.65 -31.49 -3.59
C GLU A 95 18.43 -31.99 -2.80
N MET A 96 17.81 -33.04 -3.28
CA MET A 96 16.68 -33.67 -2.64
C MET A 96 17.12 -34.62 -1.52
N GLU A 97 16.20 -35.00 -0.66
CA GLU A 97 16.48 -35.92 0.48
C GLU A 97 16.98 -37.32 0.03
N ASP A 98 16.74 -37.70 -1.19
CA ASP A 98 17.19 -38.96 -1.81
C ASP A 98 18.53 -38.82 -2.57
N GLY A 99 19.17 -37.66 -2.53
CA GLY A 99 20.45 -37.38 -3.18
C GLY A 99 20.35 -37.01 -4.67
N ARG A 100 19.13 -36.94 -5.23
CA ARG A 100 18.95 -36.46 -6.62
C ARG A 100 18.95 -34.94 -6.67
N MET A 101 19.38 -34.41 -7.81
CA MET A 101 19.45 -32.96 -8.03
C MET A 101 18.25 -32.47 -8.82
N VAL A 102 17.73 -31.34 -8.43
CA VAL A 102 16.69 -30.62 -9.18
C VAL A 102 17.25 -29.30 -9.68
N LEU A 103 17.13 -29.06 -10.97
CA LEU A 103 17.49 -27.77 -11.54
C LEU A 103 16.28 -26.83 -11.45
N LEU A 104 16.37 -25.84 -10.58
CA LEU A 104 15.33 -24.82 -10.41
C LEU A 104 15.28 -23.89 -11.63
N PRO A 105 14.09 -23.66 -12.22
CA PRO A 105 13.93 -22.82 -13.39
C PRO A 105 14.22 -21.34 -13.07
N GLU A 106 14.77 -20.61 -14.04
CA GLU A 106 15.12 -19.17 -13.88
C GLU A 106 13.90 -18.32 -13.53
N GLU A 107 12.75 -18.74 -14.00
CA GLU A 107 11.47 -18.07 -13.74
C GLU A 107 11.17 -17.96 -12.23
N LEU A 108 11.54 -18.97 -11.41
CA LEU A 108 11.41 -18.92 -9.96
C LEU A 108 12.26 -17.80 -9.33
N PHE A 109 13.47 -17.61 -9.84
CA PHE A 109 14.37 -16.56 -9.33
C PHE A 109 13.91 -15.18 -9.77
N ALA A 110 13.45 -15.03 -11.00
CA ALA A 110 12.90 -13.79 -11.52
C ALA A 110 11.62 -13.41 -10.76
N GLN A 111 10.77 -14.40 -10.49
CA GLN A 111 9.46 -14.20 -9.87
C GLN A 111 9.54 -13.91 -8.37
N TYR A 112 10.36 -14.64 -7.63
CA TYR A 112 10.35 -14.59 -6.17
C TYR A 112 11.62 -14.02 -5.54
N GLY A 113 12.71 -13.84 -6.31
CA GLY A 113 14.01 -13.49 -5.76
C GLY A 113 14.03 -12.14 -5.05
N GLU A 114 13.43 -11.11 -5.62
CA GLU A 114 13.37 -9.79 -4.99
C GLU A 114 12.48 -9.79 -3.75
N LEU A 115 11.34 -10.47 -3.82
CA LEU A 115 10.39 -10.58 -2.73
C LEU A 115 11.00 -11.30 -1.53
N LEU A 116 11.67 -12.43 -1.77
CA LEU A 116 12.29 -13.24 -0.72
C LEU A 116 13.52 -12.57 -0.08
N ARG A 117 14.27 -11.74 -0.83
CA ARG A 117 15.35 -10.93 -0.23
C ARG A 117 14.84 -9.94 0.81
N ARG A 118 13.60 -9.46 0.63
CA ARG A 118 12.94 -8.48 1.51
C ARG A 118 12.04 -9.12 2.57
N SER A 119 11.85 -10.45 2.53
CA SER A 119 11.10 -11.19 3.54
C SER A 119 11.88 -11.33 4.85
N GLU A 120 11.17 -11.47 5.96
CA GLU A 120 11.82 -11.79 7.23
C GLU A 120 12.48 -13.18 7.20
N LYS A 121 13.59 -13.28 7.96
CA LYS A 121 14.29 -14.56 8.12
C LYS A 121 13.61 -15.35 9.22
N GLY A 122 13.14 -16.54 8.89
CA GLY A 122 12.50 -17.47 9.84
C GLY A 122 11.95 -18.70 9.12
N ASP A 123 11.34 -19.60 9.88
CA ASP A 123 10.69 -20.80 9.34
C ASP A 123 9.43 -20.45 8.52
N ARG A 124 8.87 -19.28 8.78
CA ARG A 124 7.72 -18.73 8.05
C ARG A 124 8.21 -17.63 7.09
N MET A 125 7.67 -17.61 5.88
CA MET A 125 8.03 -16.59 4.89
C MET A 125 7.08 -15.40 4.99
N LEU A 126 7.41 -14.47 5.89
CA LEU A 126 6.64 -13.26 6.11
C LEU A 126 7.12 -12.13 5.22
N VAL A 127 6.20 -11.53 4.49
CA VAL A 127 6.44 -10.41 3.59
C VAL A 127 5.59 -9.23 4.04
N ARG A 128 6.19 -8.05 4.12
CA ARG A 128 5.46 -6.85 4.51
C ARG A 128 4.39 -6.49 3.49
N ARG A 129 3.23 -6.05 3.97
CA ARG A 129 2.10 -5.59 3.15
C ARG A 129 2.50 -4.48 2.15
N SER A 130 3.46 -3.63 2.51
CA SER A 130 4.02 -2.61 1.62
C SER A 130 4.69 -3.14 0.34
N LEU A 131 5.04 -4.44 0.29
CA LEU A 131 5.61 -5.09 -0.90
C LEU A 131 4.55 -5.70 -1.83
N MET A 132 3.28 -5.51 -1.55
CA MET A 132 2.16 -6.06 -2.33
C MET A 132 2.22 -5.67 -3.81
N GLY A 133 2.72 -4.47 -4.15
CA GLY A 133 2.91 -4.05 -5.54
C GLY A 133 3.83 -4.99 -6.34
N ILE A 134 4.88 -5.52 -5.70
CA ILE A 134 5.78 -6.51 -6.30
C ILE A 134 5.08 -7.87 -6.39
N MET A 135 4.21 -8.17 -5.42
CA MET A 135 3.50 -9.45 -5.39
C MET A 135 2.42 -9.55 -6.47
N THR A 136 1.73 -8.44 -6.79
CA THR A 136 0.61 -8.44 -7.76
C THR A 136 1.03 -8.81 -9.17
N ASP A 137 2.28 -8.54 -9.55
CA ASP A 137 2.77 -8.86 -10.89
C ASP A 137 3.11 -10.35 -11.08
N HIS A 138 3.25 -11.10 -9.98
CA HIS A 138 3.81 -12.46 -10.00
C HIS A 138 2.86 -13.56 -9.51
N PHE A 139 1.77 -13.23 -8.81
CA PHE A 139 0.84 -14.23 -8.27
C PHE A 139 -0.46 -14.32 -9.07
N ALA A 140 -0.85 -15.53 -9.45
CA ALA A 140 -2.07 -15.79 -10.24
C ALA A 140 -3.38 -15.39 -9.54
N SER A 141 -3.34 -15.11 -8.23
CA SER A 141 -4.50 -14.69 -7.43
C SER A 141 -4.82 -13.19 -7.47
N PRO A 142 -3.94 -12.29 -7.90
CA PRO A 142 -4.22 -10.84 -7.86
C PRO A 142 -4.99 -10.28 -9.05
N ARG A 143 -5.37 -11.07 -10.05
CA ARG A 143 -6.30 -10.55 -11.08
C ARG A 143 -7.55 -9.92 -10.45
N ASN A 144 -8.01 -10.47 -9.34
CA ASN A 144 -9.09 -9.88 -8.55
C ASN A 144 -8.66 -8.61 -7.80
N LEU A 145 -7.38 -8.44 -7.45
CA LEU A 145 -6.91 -7.24 -6.74
C LEU A 145 -6.74 -6.06 -7.71
N GLN A 146 -6.13 -6.25 -8.88
CA GLN A 146 -5.96 -5.18 -9.87
C GLN A 146 -7.31 -4.77 -10.47
N HIS A 147 -8.18 -5.71 -10.85
CA HIS A 147 -9.54 -5.39 -11.28
C HIS A 147 -10.31 -4.70 -10.17
N SER A 148 -10.23 -5.19 -8.93
CA SER A 148 -10.87 -4.58 -7.76
C SER A 148 -10.37 -3.16 -7.48
N LEU A 149 -9.13 -2.78 -7.78
CA LEU A 149 -8.63 -1.41 -7.59
C LEU A 149 -9.10 -0.44 -8.68
N MET A 150 -9.55 -0.91 -9.82
CA MET A 150 -9.99 -0.08 -10.95
C MET A 150 -11.51 0.11 -11.06
N ASP A 151 -12.32 -0.67 -10.33
CA ASP A 151 -13.75 -0.47 -10.33
C ASP A 151 -14.12 0.87 -9.67
N LEU A 152 -15.08 1.60 -10.22
CA LEU A 152 -15.52 2.87 -9.68
C LEU A 152 -16.34 2.65 -8.40
N GLU A 153 -15.95 3.37 -7.36
CA GLU A 153 -16.68 3.44 -6.10
C GLU A 153 -17.79 4.51 -6.17
N GLU A 154 -18.90 4.26 -5.48
CA GLU A 154 -19.97 5.23 -5.37
C GLU A 154 -19.51 6.50 -4.65
N LEU A 155 -19.83 7.65 -5.24
CA LEU A 155 -19.46 8.94 -4.66
C LEU A 155 -20.29 9.22 -3.40
N PRO A 156 -19.67 9.73 -2.33
CA PRO A 156 -20.38 10.07 -1.11
C PRO A 156 -21.27 11.29 -1.31
N LYS A 157 -22.42 11.31 -0.66
CA LYS A 157 -23.29 12.48 -0.64
C LYS A 157 -22.64 13.64 0.13
N GLY A 158 -22.98 14.87 -0.24
CA GLY A 158 -22.51 16.07 0.44
C GLY A 158 -21.15 16.58 -0.04
N VAL A 159 -20.78 16.24 -1.26
CA VAL A 159 -19.68 16.86 -2.01
C VAL A 159 -20.28 17.87 -3.00
N ASN A 160 -19.93 19.14 -2.83
CA ASN A 160 -20.46 20.26 -3.65
C ASN A 160 -19.60 20.46 -4.91
N ALA A 161 -19.31 19.39 -5.62
CA ALA A 161 -18.55 19.44 -6.87
C ALA A 161 -18.91 18.21 -7.73
N GLU A 162 -18.81 18.39 -9.04
CA GLU A 162 -18.87 17.27 -9.98
C GLU A 162 -17.44 16.82 -10.31
N LEU A 163 -17.11 15.57 -10.00
CA LEU A 163 -15.82 14.98 -10.30
C LEU A 163 -15.73 14.59 -11.77
N ARG A 164 -14.61 14.92 -12.41
CA ARG A 164 -14.26 14.39 -13.72
C ARG A 164 -13.95 12.89 -13.65
N ASP A 165 -14.03 12.17 -14.76
CA ASP A 165 -13.90 10.71 -14.76
C ASP A 165 -12.56 10.23 -14.17
N TYR A 166 -11.45 10.87 -14.52
CA TYR A 166 -10.15 10.55 -13.91
C TYR A 166 -10.11 10.82 -12.40
N GLN A 167 -10.83 11.85 -11.90
CA GLN A 167 -10.93 12.13 -10.47
C GLN A 167 -11.78 11.08 -9.75
N LYS A 168 -12.82 10.53 -10.40
CA LYS A 168 -13.59 9.41 -9.87
C LYS A 168 -12.72 8.15 -9.76
N VAL A 169 -11.84 7.91 -10.74
CA VAL A 169 -10.87 6.80 -10.69
C VAL A 169 -9.90 6.98 -9.51
N GLY A 170 -9.30 8.17 -9.36
CA GLY A 170 -8.37 8.46 -8.26
C GLY A 170 -9.05 8.39 -6.89
N TYR A 171 -10.27 8.90 -6.76
CA TYR A 171 -11.08 8.75 -5.54
C TYR A 171 -11.33 7.25 -5.23
N SER A 172 -11.76 6.47 -6.21
CA SER A 172 -12.04 5.04 -6.04
C SER A 172 -10.80 4.27 -5.62
N TRP A 173 -9.65 4.61 -6.20
CA TRP A 173 -8.37 4.05 -5.82
C TRP A 173 -8.02 4.37 -4.34
N LEU A 174 -8.21 5.61 -3.87
CA LEU A 174 -7.99 5.98 -2.46
C LEU A 174 -8.90 5.18 -1.52
N VAL A 175 -10.20 5.02 -1.86
CA VAL A 175 -11.16 4.24 -1.07
C VAL A 175 -10.71 2.79 -0.95
N LYS A 176 -10.25 2.21 -2.04
CA LYS A 176 -9.81 0.80 -2.06
C LYS A 176 -8.51 0.57 -1.32
N LEU A 177 -7.56 1.51 -1.40
CA LEU A 177 -6.36 1.47 -0.55
C LEU A 177 -6.75 1.48 0.93
N TYR A 178 -7.67 2.37 1.30
CA TYR A 178 -8.16 2.46 2.67
C TYR A 178 -8.84 1.16 3.13
N GLN A 179 -9.75 0.60 2.33
CA GLN A 179 -10.45 -0.67 2.63
C GLN A 179 -9.49 -1.85 2.79
N LYS A 180 -8.35 -1.80 2.10
CA LYS A 180 -7.32 -2.86 2.11
C LYS A 180 -6.17 -2.58 3.08
N ASN A 181 -6.26 -1.53 3.89
CA ASN A 181 -5.21 -1.07 4.81
C ASN A 181 -3.86 -0.80 4.14
N PHE A 182 -3.88 -0.21 2.93
CA PHE A 182 -2.68 0.23 2.23
C PHE A 182 -2.48 1.73 2.33
N GLY A 183 -1.22 2.15 2.42
CA GLY A 183 -0.82 3.50 2.08
C GLY A 183 -0.71 3.67 0.55
N GLY A 184 -0.69 4.92 0.08
CA GLY A 184 -0.53 5.21 -1.33
C GLY A 184 0.13 6.54 -1.62
N CYS A 185 0.64 6.70 -2.84
CA CYS A 185 1.19 7.95 -3.33
C CYS A 185 0.44 8.36 -4.60
N MET A 186 -0.34 9.46 -4.50
CA MET A 186 -1.03 10.04 -5.64
C MET A 186 -0.07 11.00 -6.37
N ALA A 187 0.56 10.51 -7.42
CA ALA A 187 1.60 11.21 -8.19
C ALA A 187 1.07 11.92 -9.45
N ASP A 188 -0.20 12.29 -9.47
CA ASP A 188 -0.80 13.04 -10.56
C ASP A 188 -0.13 14.41 -10.74
N ASP A 189 -0.19 14.97 -11.96
CA ASP A 189 0.32 16.30 -12.27
C ASP A 189 -0.37 17.39 -11.43
N MET A 190 0.30 18.54 -11.31
CA MET A 190 -0.27 19.70 -10.63
C MET A 190 -1.52 20.19 -11.37
N GLY A 191 -2.53 20.68 -10.63
CA GLY A 191 -3.76 21.22 -11.20
C GLY A 191 -4.84 20.21 -11.56
N LEU A 192 -4.60 18.89 -11.41
CA LEU A 192 -5.59 17.86 -11.68
C LEU A 192 -6.62 17.67 -10.55
N GLY A 193 -6.63 18.54 -9.54
CA GLY A 193 -7.62 18.53 -8.47
C GLY A 193 -7.42 17.39 -7.46
N LYS A 194 -6.18 17.07 -7.11
CA LYS A 194 -5.86 16.11 -6.05
C LYS A 194 -6.58 16.43 -4.74
N THR A 195 -6.61 17.69 -4.32
CA THR A 195 -7.30 18.15 -3.12
C THR A 195 -8.78 17.75 -3.12
N LEU A 196 -9.49 17.94 -4.25
CA LEU A 196 -10.89 17.56 -4.38
C LEU A 196 -11.08 16.04 -4.23
N GLN A 197 -10.18 15.23 -4.81
CA GLN A 197 -10.23 13.78 -4.70
C GLN A 197 -10.02 13.33 -3.24
N PHE A 198 -9.04 13.91 -2.52
CA PHE A 198 -8.84 13.66 -1.09
C PHE A 198 -10.01 14.13 -0.24
N LEU A 199 -10.58 15.31 -0.49
CA LEU A 199 -11.75 15.80 0.24
C LEU A 199 -12.97 14.91 0.03
N THR A 200 -13.17 14.40 -1.18
CA THR A 200 -14.23 13.42 -1.48
C THR A 200 -13.98 12.11 -0.74
N PHE A 201 -12.74 11.65 -0.70
CA PHE A 201 -12.34 10.47 0.05
C PHE A 201 -12.55 10.67 1.56
N PHE A 202 -12.15 11.79 2.14
CA PHE A 202 -12.42 12.08 3.56
C PHE A 202 -13.92 12.10 3.86
N ARG A 203 -14.73 12.61 2.92
CA ARG A 203 -16.18 12.57 3.06
C ARG A 203 -16.74 11.14 3.10
N ARG A 204 -16.09 10.18 2.43
CA ARG A 204 -16.42 8.75 2.50
C ARG A 204 -16.04 8.14 3.85
N ILE A 205 -14.88 8.53 4.40
CA ILE A 205 -14.40 8.05 5.71
C ILE A 205 -15.29 8.55 6.84
N TYR A 206 -15.73 9.82 6.77
CA TYR A 206 -16.55 10.48 7.78
C TYR A 206 -17.97 10.72 7.26
N PRO A 207 -18.82 9.68 7.20
CA PRO A 207 -20.20 9.81 6.77
C PRO A 207 -21.02 10.61 7.81
N TYR A 208 -22.04 11.37 7.38
CA TYR A 208 -22.99 11.97 8.28
C TYR A 208 -24.39 11.45 7.96
N LYS A 209 -25.24 11.39 8.98
CA LYS A 209 -26.67 11.14 8.79
C LYS A 209 -27.35 12.48 8.51
N GLU A 210 -28.07 12.60 7.41
CA GLU A 210 -29.03 13.68 7.22
C GLU A 210 -30.18 13.43 8.22
N THR A 211 -30.20 14.14 9.33
CA THR A 211 -31.40 14.20 10.17
C THR A 211 -32.37 15.17 9.55
N GLU A 212 -33.52 14.68 9.11
CA GLU A 212 -34.70 15.53 8.84
C GLU A 212 -34.93 16.42 10.06
N THR A 213 -34.84 17.72 9.86
CA THR A 213 -35.04 18.73 10.90
C THR A 213 -36.48 18.73 11.41
N THR A 214 -36.79 17.84 12.32
CA THR A 214 -37.89 18.10 13.25
C THR A 214 -37.38 19.03 14.33
N LYS A 215 -37.96 20.23 14.41
CA LYS A 215 -37.70 21.25 15.42
C LYS A 215 -37.89 20.67 16.82
N SER A 216 -36.86 20.19 17.48
CA SER A 216 -36.88 19.95 18.91
C SER A 216 -35.83 20.86 19.57
N LYS A 217 -36.33 21.71 20.48
CA LYS A 217 -35.51 22.49 21.37
C LYS A 217 -34.82 21.54 22.36
N SER A 218 -33.58 21.20 22.13
CA SER A 218 -32.71 20.66 23.15
C SER A 218 -31.38 21.41 23.10
N THR A 219 -30.96 21.86 24.27
CA THR A 219 -29.70 22.57 24.55
C THR A 219 -28.53 21.57 24.36
N ASP A 220 -28.16 21.29 23.14
CA ASP A 220 -26.97 20.51 22.85
C ASP A 220 -25.83 21.44 22.40
N TRP A 221 -24.68 21.16 22.94
CA TRP A 221 -23.44 21.90 22.86
C TRP A 221 -23.08 22.23 21.41
N CYS A 222 -23.39 23.45 21.01
CA CYS A 222 -22.97 24.03 19.75
C CYS A 222 -21.56 24.59 19.96
N TYR A 223 -20.53 23.89 19.50
CA TYR A 223 -19.17 24.45 19.44
C TYR A 223 -19.14 25.47 18.31
N THR A 224 -19.38 26.72 18.63
CA THR A 224 -19.00 27.80 17.72
C THR A 224 -17.48 27.82 17.66
N THR A 225 -16.93 27.67 16.45
CA THR A 225 -15.50 27.84 16.16
C THR A 225 -15.12 29.30 16.30
N ASN A 226 -15.17 29.86 17.54
CA ASN A 226 -14.50 31.10 17.89
C ASN A 226 -13.01 30.81 18.12
N GLN A 227 -12.32 30.21 17.17
CA GLN A 227 -10.90 30.46 17.05
C GLN A 227 -10.76 31.85 16.41
N PRO A 228 -10.08 32.82 17.06
CA PRO A 228 -9.67 34.01 16.37
C PRO A 228 -8.83 33.56 15.18
N SER A 229 -9.36 33.71 13.98
CA SER A 229 -8.66 33.28 12.78
C SER A 229 -7.35 34.05 12.70
N LEU A 230 -6.32 33.39 12.22
CA LEU A 230 -5.06 34.03 11.84
C LEU A 230 -5.29 35.19 10.86
N PHE A 231 -6.53 35.37 10.39
CA PHE A 231 -7.02 36.23 9.32
C PHE A 231 -7.92 37.38 9.79
N ASP A 232 -8.13 37.59 11.08
CA ASP A 232 -8.89 38.74 11.61
C ASP A 232 -8.21 40.11 11.34
N GLN A 233 -7.07 40.10 10.66
CA GLN A 233 -6.39 41.34 10.21
C GLN A 233 -6.73 41.76 8.76
N VAL A 234 -7.50 40.97 8.02
CA VAL A 234 -7.99 41.33 6.71
C VAL A 234 -9.51 41.41 6.78
N GLY A 235 -10.02 42.62 6.93
CA GLY A 235 -11.45 42.91 7.08
C GLY A 235 -12.26 42.43 5.87
N ILE A 236 -12.82 41.23 5.95
CA ILE A 236 -13.83 40.72 5.04
C ILE A 236 -15.04 40.31 5.88
N GLY A 237 -16.16 40.90 5.60
CA GLY A 237 -17.39 40.99 6.33
C GLY A 237 -17.97 39.70 6.92
N ASN A 238 -18.55 39.88 8.09
CA ASN A 238 -19.41 38.95 8.80
C ASN A 238 -20.69 38.68 8.01
N GLU A 239 -20.78 37.54 7.31
CA GLU A 239 -22.05 36.88 7.09
C GLU A 239 -22.14 35.72 8.09
N ALA A 240 -23.20 35.73 8.89
CA ALA A 240 -23.47 34.75 9.90
C ALA A 240 -23.58 33.36 9.27
N GLU A 241 -22.54 32.55 9.39
CA GLU A 241 -22.57 31.15 8.99
C GLU A 241 -23.61 30.39 9.83
N LYS A 242 -24.58 29.81 9.14
CA LYS A 242 -25.53 28.87 9.74
C LYS A 242 -24.74 27.70 10.31
N ALA A 243 -24.72 27.58 11.65
CA ALA A 243 -24.13 26.44 12.32
C ALA A 243 -24.85 25.17 11.85
N ILE A 244 -24.15 24.32 11.14
CA ILE A 244 -24.59 22.97 10.82
C ILE A 244 -24.24 22.10 12.01
N CYS A 245 -25.27 21.71 12.79
CA CYS A 245 -25.10 20.73 13.86
C CYS A 245 -24.88 19.35 13.23
N VAL A 246 -23.66 18.86 13.29
CA VAL A 246 -23.31 17.51 12.88
C VAL A 246 -23.35 16.61 14.10
N GLN A 247 -24.31 15.67 14.15
CA GLN A 247 -24.26 14.62 15.17
C GLN A 247 -23.29 13.52 14.72
N PRO A 248 -22.41 13.06 15.61
CA PRO A 248 -21.53 11.95 15.30
C PRO A 248 -22.36 10.67 15.04
N THR A 249 -21.93 9.87 14.08
CA THR A 249 -22.38 8.49 13.92
C THR A 249 -21.90 7.65 15.10
N ASP A 250 -22.53 6.53 15.40
CA ASP A 250 -22.23 5.67 16.56
C ASP A 250 -20.77 5.15 16.63
N GLU A 251 -20.00 5.26 15.56
CA GLU A 251 -18.56 5.07 15.51
C GLU A 251 -17.83 6.40 15.32
N VAL A 252 -17.28 6.94 16.41
CA VAL A 252 -16.42 8.12 16.36
C VAL A 252 -15.05 7.69 15.86
N LYS A 253 -14.78 7.91 14.57
CA LYS A 253 -13.44 7.68 13.99
C LYS A 253 -12.47 8.76 14.45
N PRO A 254 -11.20 8.40 14.68
CA PRO A 254 -10.15 9.38 14.94
C PRO A 254 -10.02 10.41 13.82
N ALA A 255 -9.43 11.56 14.09
CA ALA A 255 -9.19 12.59 13.10
C ALA A 255 -8.15 12.16 12.05
N THR A 256 -8.26 12.68 10.84
CA THR A 256 -7.21 12.59 9.80
C THR A 256 -6.28 13.80 9.92
N LEU A 257 -4.96 13.56 9.93
CA LEU A 257 -3.94 14.60 9.89
C LEU A 257 -3.54 14.89 8.45
N VAL A 258 -3.58 16.16 8.04
CA VAL A 258 -3.11 16.61 6.74
C VAL A 258 -1.93 17.57 6.94
N VAL A 259 -0.74 17.15 6.50
CA VAL A 259 0.51 17.90 6.65
C VAL A 259 0.83 18.60 5.34
N LEU A 260 0.95 19.92 5.38
CA LEU A 260 0.98 20.80 4.21
C LEU A 260 2.21 21.75 4.24
N PRO A 261 2.69 22.21 3.09
CA PRO A 261 3.43 23.46 3.04
C PRO A 261 2.58 24.63 3.56
N THR A 262 3.21 25.57 4.24
CA THR A 262 2.50 26.74 4.82
C THR A 262 1.70 27.53 3.78
N SER A 263 2.21 27.62 2.56
CA SER A 263 1.55 28.32 1.44
C SER A 263 0.25 27.69 0.98
N LEU A 264 0.06 26.38 1.20
CA LEU A 264 -1.12 25.64 0.75
C LEU A 264 -2.20 25.53 1.82
N LEU A 265 -1.90 25.86 3.07
CA LEU A 265 -2.83 25.72 4.20
C LEU A 265 -4.16 26.45 3.95
N PHE A 266 -4.09 27.70 3.50
CA PHE A 266 -5.27 28.50 3.19
C PHE A 266 -6.11 27.89 2.05
N ASN A 267 -5.46 27.41 1.01
CA ASN A 267 -6.13 26.80 -0.13
C ASN A 267 -6.90 25.54 0.29
N TRP A 268 -6.29 24.67 1.09
CA TRP A 268 -6.94 23.46 1.59
C TRP A 268 -8.17 23.78 2.43
N VAL A 269 -8.09 24.76 3.34
CA VAL A 269 -9.22 25.19 4.18
C VAL A 269 -10.36 25.75 3.31
N ASN A 270 -10.03 26.59 2.32
CA ASN A 270 -11.02 27.16 1.41
C ASN A 270 -11.68 26.09 0.54
N GLU A 271 -10.89 25.18 -0.04
CA GLU A 271 -11.42 24.07 -0.85
C GLU A 271 -12.31 23.15 0.00
N LYS A 272 -11.89 22.82 1.23
CA LYS A 272 -12.72 22.06 2.18
C LYS A 272 -14.05 22.76 2.44
N ASN A 273 -14.04 24.04 2.75
CA ASN A 273 -15.26 24.81 3.03
C ASN A 273 -16.17 24.89 1.81
N LYS A 274 -15.59 25.02 0.61
CA LYS A 274 -16.31 25.08 -0.66
C LYS A 274 -16.93 23.75 -1.05
N PHE A 275 -16.13 22.66 -1.03
CA PHE A 275 -16.54 21.40 -1.61
C PHE A 275 -17.17 20.43 -0.60
N VAL A 276 -16.72 20.45 0.65
CA VAL A 276 -17.21 19.55 1.69
C VAL A 276 -17.38 20.30 3.03
N PRO A 277 -18.31 21.26 3.09
CA PRO A 277 -18.49 22.10 4.29
C PRO A 277 -18.87 21.29 5.54
N SER A 278 -19.49 20.15 5.38
CA SER A 278 -19.91 19.26 6.47
C SER A 278 -18.76 18.61 7.25
N LEU A 279 -17.54 18.54 6.70
CA LEU A 279 -16.39 18.06 7.45
C LEU A 279 -15.91 19.13 8.44
N THR A 280 -15.82 18.78 9.71
CA THR A 280 -15.24 19.65 10.73
C THR A 280 -13.71 19.64 10.62
N HIS A 281 -13.07 20.78 10.85
CA HIS A 281 -11.62 20.87 10.79
C HIS A 281 -11.03 21.73 11.91
N TYR A 282 -9.80 21.43 12.26
CA TYR A 282 -8.97 22.22 13.17
C TYR A 282 -7.64 22.55 12.50
N VAL A 283 -7.22 23.82 12.62
CA VAL A 283 -5.93 24.27 12.08
C VAL A 283 -4.91 24.28 13.23
N HIS A 284 -4.04 23.28 13.25
CA HIS A 284 -2.93 23.20 14.20
C HIS A 284 -1.69 23.90 13.62
N ALA A 285 -1.74 25.24 13.60
CA ALA A 285 -0.68 26.10 13.06
C ALA A 285 -0.63 27.45 13.78
N GLY A 286 0.43 28.22 13.55
CA GLY A 286 0.64 29.53 14.15
C GLY A 286 1.15 29.47 15.59
N GLU A 287 1.29 30.65 16.22
CA GLU A 287 1.85 30.79 17.57
C GLU A 287 0.87 30.44 18.67
N LYS A 288 -0.43 30.68 18.43
CA LYS A 288 -1.51 30.43 19.40
C LYS A 288 -2.02 28.98 19.42
N ARG A 289 -1.38 28.05 18.69
CA ARG A 289 -1.77 26.64 18.68
C ARG A 289 -1.57 25.98 20.03
N VAL A 290 -2.37 25.00 20.34
CA VAL A 290 -2.27 24.26 21.59
C VAL A 290 -1.01 23.37 21.58
N GLN A 291 -0.10 23.65 22.53
CA GLN A 291 1.12 22.88 22.76
C GLN A 291 0.98 22.15 24.11
N SER A 292 0.26 21.07 24.13
CA SER A 292 -0.04 20.31 25.34
C SER A 292 -0.29 18.84 24.99
N PRO A 293 0.04 17.90 25.88
CA PRO A 293 -0.35 16.49 25.75
C PRO A 293 -1.87 16.29 25.61
N GLN A 294 -2.68 17.28 25.97
CA GLN A 294 -4.15 17.22 25.86
C GLN A 294 -4.65 17.57 24.44
N VAL A 295 -3.78 17.88 23.50
CA VAL A 295 -4.17 18.22 22.12
C VAL A 295 -5.01 17.12 21.46
N GLY A 296 -4.78 15.85 21.80
CA GLY A 296 -5.57 14.72 21.33
C GLY A 296 -7.05 14.79 21.73
N LYS A 297 -7.38 15.40 22.88
CA LYS A 297 -8.78 15.61 23.28
C LYS A 297 -9.48 16.62 22.35
N ILE A 298 -8.73 17.62 21.87
CA ILE A 298 -9.24 18.60 20.93
C ILE A 298 -9.45 17.92 19.56
N PHE A 299 -8.47 17.14 19.11
CA PHE A 299 -8.53 16.46 17.81
C PHE A 299 -9.72 15.52 17.69
N ALA A 300 -10.12 14.86 18.77
CA ALA A 300 -11.26 13.96 18.79
C ALA A 300 -12.61 14.62 18.39
N HIS A 301 -12.69 15.95 18.40
CA HIS A 301 -13.89 16.71 18.01
C HIS A 301 -13.91 17.11 16.53
N TYR A 302 -12.85 16.79 15.78
CA TYR A 302 -12.72 17.21 14.38
C TYR A 302 -12.47 16.01 13.47
N ASN A 303 -12.92 16.13 12.22
CA ASN A 303 -12.62 15.12 11.19
C ASN A 303 -11.22 15.32 10.61
N LEU A 304 -10.82 16.58 10.40
CA LEU A 304 -9.57 16.92 9.75
C LEU A 304 -8.73 17.85 10.64
N ILE A 305 -7.45 17.54 10.74
CA ILE A 305 -6.45 18.38 11.41
C ILE A 305 -5.46 18.83 10.33
N PHE A 306 -5.43 20.13 10.05
CA PHE A 306 -4.45 20.72 9.13
C PHE A 306 -3.24 21.22 9.92
N THR A 307 -2.05 20.83 9.49
CA THR A 307 -0.80 21.31 10.07
C THR A 307 0.26 21.52 8.99
N THR A 308 1.39 22.09 9.34
CA THR A 308 2.50 22.31 8.42
C THR A 308 3.71 21.46 8.78
N TYR A 309 4.59 21.19 7.81
CA TYR A 309 5.83 20.45 8.04
C TYR A 309 6.70 21.05 9.15
N GLY A 310 6.73 22.40 9.22
CA GLY A 310 7.47 23.09 10.27
C GLY A 310 6.88 22.90 11.66
N ILE A 311 5.56 22.84 11.78
CA ILE A 311 4.84 22.58 13.03
C ILE A 311 4.91 21.11 13.42
N LEU A 312 4.75 20.19 12.46
CA LEU A 312 4.95 18.76 12.68
C LEU A 312 6.30 18.51 13.39
N ARG A 313 7.39 19.08 12.86
CA ARG A 313 8.72 18.94 13.46
C ARG A 313 8.80 19.49 14.90
N LYS A 314 8.12 20.60 15.18
CA LYS A 314 8.17 21.25 16.50
C LYS A 314 7.32 20.53 17.54
N ASP A 315 6.17 20.00 17.11
CA ASP A 315 5.12 19.50 18.02
C ASP A 315 4.97 17.97 17.95
N VAL A 316 5.90 17.27 17.32
CA VAL A 316 5.85 15.80 17.16
C VAL A 316 5.69 15.07 18.50
N GLU A 317 6.27 15.60 19.59
CA GLU A 317 6.16 15.03 20.92
C GLU A 317 4.71 14.98 21.45
N TYR A 318 3.85 15.87 20.97
CA TYR A 318 2.43 15.87 21.29
C TYR A 318 1.62 15.07 20.26
N LEU A 319 1.97 15.18 18.97
CA LEU A 319 1.24 14.57 17.88
C LEU A 319 1.39 13.04 17.86
N LYS A 320 2.55 12.51 18.21
CA LYS A 320 2.82 11.06 18.26
C LYS A 320 1.96 10.29 19.26
N ASN A 321 1.36 10.98 20.24
CA ASN A 321 0.51 10.37 21.27
C ASN A 321 -0.96 10.24 20.84
N TYR A 322 -1.31 10.70 19.64
CA TYR A 322 -2.65 10.58 19.09
C TYR A 322 -2.62 9.64 17.87
N LYS A 323 -3.41 8.57 17.92
CA LYS A 323 -3.56 7.66 16.78
C LYS A 323 -4.55 8.26 15.79
N PHE A 324 -4.05 8.67 14.64
CA PHE A 324 -4.87 9.24 13.57
C PHE A 324 -5.58 8.14 12.77
N GLU A 325 -6.69 8.46 12.13
CA GLU A 325 -7.33 7.58 11.14
C GLU A 325 -6.46 7.46 9.89
N CYS A 326 -6.07 8.63 9.34
CA CYS A 326 -5.12 8.71 8.22
C CYS A 326 -4.10 9.82 8.49
N VAL A 327 -2.91 9.69 7.90
CA VAL A 327 -1.95 10.80 7.77
C VAL A 327 -1.67 11.05 6.30
N VAL A 328 -1.94 12.26 5.83
CA VAL A 328 -1.72 12.67 4.44
C VAL A 328 -0.64 13.73 4.39
N PHE A 329 0.36 13.53 3.54
CA PHE A 329 1.46 14.47 3.28
C PHE A 329 1.29 15.07 1.89
N ASP A 330 0.89 16.33 1.81
CA ASP A 330 0.87 17.06 0.54
C ASP A 330 2.26 17.60 0.22
N GLU A 331 2.62 17.63 -1.07
CA GLU A 331 3.97 17.99 -1.51
C GLU A 331 5.03 17.11 -0.81
N SER A 332 4.86 15.79 -0.89
CA SER A 332 5.68 14.77 -0.18
C SER A 332 7.18 14.81 -0.50
N GLN A 333 7.62 15.58 -1.51
CA GLN A 333 9.04 15.85 -1.74
C GLN A 333 9.74 16.48 -0.52
N ASN A 334 9.00 17.09 0.41
CA ASN A 334 9.55 17.55 1.69
C ASN A 334 10.08 16.42 2.58
N LEU A 335 9.68 15.17 2.29
CA LEU A 335 10.10 13.96 3.00
C LEU A 335 11.22 13.18 2.28
N LYS A 336 11.76 13.67 1.16
CA LYS A 336 12.76 12.93 0.36
C LYS A 336 14.04 12.58 1.11
N ASN A 337 14.44 13.40 2.08
CA ASN A 337 15.69 13.19 2.80
C ASN A 337 15.47 12.43 4.11
N PRO A 338 15.85 11.14 4.19
CA PRO A 338 15.69 10.33 5.41
C PRO A 338 16.45 10.88 6.62
N GLY A 339 17.52 11.65 6.40
CA GLY A 339 18.29 12.31 7.45
C GLY A 339 17.61 13.55 8.04
N SER A 340 16.58 14.09 7.37
CA SER A 340 15.93 15.32 7.81
C SER A 340 15.11 15.13 9.09
N GLN A 341 15.04 16.19 9.90
CA GLN A 341 14.21 16.17 11.11
C GLN A 341 12.70 16.02 10.79
N ILE A 342 12.27 16.54 9.63
CA ILE A 342 10.88 16.42 9.17
C ILE A 342 10.55 14.96 8.88
N TYR A 343 11.42 14.24 8.16
CA TYR A 343 11.24 12.82 7.88
C TYR A 343 11.18 11.99 9.17
N LYS A 344 12.13 12.23 10.10
CA LYS A 344 12.14 11.56 11.41
C LYS A 344 10.89 11.83 12.21
N SER A 345 10.37 13.06 12.19
CA SER A 345 9.11 13.42 12.86
C SER A 345 7.90 12.72 12.23
N ALA A 346 7.88 12.59 10.90
CA ALA A 346 6.80 11.90 10.21
C ALA A 346 6.75 10.41 10.58
N LEU A 347 7.90 9.76 10.77
CA LEU A 347 7.98 8.35 11.20
C LEU A 347 7.48 8.09 12.62
N LEU A 348 7.38 9.11 13.45
CA LEU A 348 6.89 8.97 14.83
C LEU A 348 5.37 9.08 14.94
N LEU A 349 4.69 9.46 13.86
CA LEU A 349 3.24 9.55 13.88
C LEU A 349 2.60 8.17 13.85
N GLU A 350 1.56 7.98 14.64
CA GLU A 350 0.74 6.77 14.63
C GLU A 350 -0.55 7.01 13.85
N ALA A 351 -0.83 6.15 12.87
CA ALA A 351 -2.05 6.19 12.08
C ALA A 351 -2.50 4.78 11.69
N SER A 352 -3.78 4.64 11.38
CA SER A 352 -4.30 3.42 10.79
C SER A 352 -3.94 3.31 9.28
N HIS A 353 -3.78 4.49 8.61
CA HIS A 353 -3.44 4.58 7.17
C HIS A 353 -2.48 5.73 6.88
#